data_ee4bfc428c0c81e06172daf411a6b8f8
#
_entry.id   ee4bfc428c0c81e06172daf411a6b8f8
#
_cell.length_a   1.000
_cell.length_b   1.000
_cell.length_c   1.000
_cell.angle_alpha   90.00
_cell.angle_beta   90.00
_cell.angle_gamma   90.00
#
_symmetry.space_group_name_H-M   'P 1'
#
loop_
_entity.id
_entity.type
_entity.pdbx_description
1 polymer ?
#
loop_
_entity_poly.entity_id
_entity_poly.type
_entity_poly.pdbx_seq_one_letter_code
_entity_poly.pdbx_strand_id
1 'polypeptide(L)'
;MALAALAAQDCRPRAPLLPRAELAQNLAALPGWKHAGKALNKSFAFDDYYRTMAFVNAVAFVAHRQDHHPDLSVHYNRVDVVFSTHDAGGVTLNDCICAAKVESLAGSP
;
A
#
# COMPACT_ATOMS: atom_id res chain seq x y z
N MET A 1 2.53 7.67 13.20
CA MET A 1 2.78 8.62 12.09
C MET A 1 1.48 8.78 11.32
N ALA A 2 1.10 10.00 10.98
CA ALA A 2 -0.13 10.25 10.23
C ALA A 2 0.01 9.82 8.76
N LEU A 3 -1.13 9.61 8.10
CA LEU A 3 -1.17 9.18 6.69
C LEU A 3 -0.31 10.09 5.80
N ALA A 4 -0.47 11.41 5.90
CA ALA A 4 0.29 12.34 5.07
C ALA A 4 1.79 12.25 5.33
N ALA A 5 2.21 12.03 6.55
CA ALA A 5 3.63 11.89 6.90
C ALA A 5 4.20 10.58 6.35
N LEU A 6 3.43 9.49 6.35
CA LEU A 6 3.85 8.23 5.72
C LEU A 6 3.95 8.40 4.21
N ALA A 7 2.94 9.01 3.58
CA ALA A 7 2.90 9.19 2.14
C ALA A 7 4.01 10.10 1.62
N ALA A 8 4.55 10.98 2.46
CA ALA A 8 5.62 11.91 2.08
C ALA A 8 7.01 11.27 2.10
N GLN A 9 7.15 10.08 2.66
CA GLN A 9 8.44 9.39 2.74
C GLN A 9 8.73 8.59 1.46
N ASP A 10 9.99 8.25 1.27
CA ASP A 10 10.41 7.34 0.20
C ASP A 10 10.87 6.02 0.80
N CYS A 11 10.61 4.94 0.06
CA CYS A 11 11.08 3.61 0.43
C CYS A 11 12.60 3.52 0.38
N ARG A 12 13.18 2.64 1.19
CA ARG A 12 14.61 2.43 1.29
C ARG A 12 14.96 0.96 1.08
N PRO A 13 16.09 0.66 0.44
CA PRO A 13 16.51 -0.73 0.31
C PRO A 13 16.80 -1.34 1.69
N ARG A 14 16.57 -2.63 1.81
CA ARG A 14 16.87 -3.41 3.01
C ARG A 14 16.21 -2.89 4.28
N ALA A 15 14.97 -2.38 4.17
CA ALA A 15 14.21 -1.99 5.34
C ALA A 15 13.95 -3.23 6.22
N PRO A 16 14.13 -3.11 7.55
CA PRO A 16 13.90 -4.25 8.45
C PRO A 16 12.41 -4.44 8.75
N LEU A 17 12.06 -5.63 9.23
CA LEU A 17 10.72 -5.88 9.75
C LEU A 17 10.37 -4.82 10.79
N LEU A 18 9.14 -4.30 10.71
CA LEU A 18 8.65 -3.36 11.71
C LEU A 18 8.40 -4.08 13.03
N PRO A 19 8.83 -3.48 14.16
CA PRO A 19 8.36 -3.94 15.47
C PRO A 19 6.84 -3.88 15.54
N ARG A 20 6.25 -4.80 16.30
CA ARG A 20 4.78 -4.91 16.40
C ARG A 20 4.10 -3.59 16.79
N ALA A 21 4.68 -2.86 17.72
CA ALA A 21 4.11 -1.60 18.20
C ALA A 21 4.11 -0.53 17.10
N GLU A 22 5.18 -0.44 16.31
CA GLU A 22 5.28 0.51 15.20
C GLU A 22 4.31 0.14 14.07
N LEU A 23 4.19 -1.15 13.78
CA LEU A 23 3.22 -1.62 12.80
C LEU A 23 1.80 -1.23 13.20
N ALA A 24 1.44 -1.43 14.47
CA ALA A 24 0.12 -1.08 14.97
C ALA A 24 -0.14 0.43 14.85
N GLN A 25 0.85 1.27 15.16
CA GLN A 25 0.73 2.73 15.03
C GLN A 25 0.53 3.15 13.58
N ASN A 26 1.32 2.58 12.67
CA ASN A 26 1.23 2.90 11.25
C ASN A 26 -0.10 2.41 10.67
N LEU A 27 -0.54 1.22 11.07
CA LEU A 27 -1.80 0.65 10.59
C LEU A 27 -3.00 1.51 11.02
N ALA A 28 -2.93 2.09 12.21
CA ALA A 28 -3.98 3.00 12.69
C ALA A 28 -4.12 4.25 11.82
N ALA A 29 -3.06 4.66 11.12
CA ALA A 29 -3.05 5.79 10.21
C ALA A 29 -3.47 5.40 8.77
N LEU A 30 -3.69 4.13 8.49
CA LEU A 30 -4.00 3.61 7.16
C LEU A 30 -5.45 3.11 7.13
N PRO A 31 -6.42 3.98 6.74
CA PRO A 31 -7.84 3.62 6.84
C PRO A 31 -8.19 2.44 5.93
N GLY A 32 -8.80 1.42 6.51
CA GLY A 32 -9.24 0.23 5.79
C GLY A 32 -8.17 -0.79 5.47
N TRP A 33 -6.90 -0.49 5.73
CA TRP A 33 -5.82 -1.45 5.53
C TRP A 33 -5.78 -2.45 6.67
N LYS A 34 -5.47 -3.70 6.34
CA LYS A 34 -5.39 -4.78 7.31
C LYS A 34 -4.03 -5.46 7.22
N HIS A 35 -3.53 -5.90 8.37
CA HIS A 35 -2.36 -6.76 8.45
C HIS A 35 -2.85 -8.21 8.52
N ALA A 36 -2.50 -9.00 7.53
CA ALA A 36 -2.84 -10.42 7.50
C ALA A 36 -1.62 -11.21 7.07
N GLY A 37 -1.21 -12.18 7.90
CA GLY A 37 0.00 -12.94 7.65
C GLY A 37 1.23 -12.03 7.58
N LYS A 38 1.91 -12.02 6.44
CA LYS A 38 3.13 -11.24 6.23
C LYS A 38 2.90 -10.03 5.34
N ALA A 39 1.67 -9.54 5.26
CA ALA A 39 1.31 -8.50 4.30
C ALA A 39 0.31 -7.50 4.85
N LEU A 40 0.29 -6.31 4.23
CA LEU A 40 -0.79 -5.33 4.36
C LEU A 40 -1.68 -5.47 3.14
N ASN A 41 -3.00 -5.42 3.34
CA ASN A 41 -3.93 -5.53 2.23
C ASN A 41 -5.15 -4.62 2.38
N LYS A 42 -5.70 -4.22 1.24
CA LYS A 42 -6.95 -3.47 1.17
C LYS A 42 -7.58 -3.69 -0.20
N SER A 43 -8.91 -3.73 -0.23
CA SER A 43 -9.69 -3.76 -1.47
C SER A 43 -10.25 -2.38 -1.75
N PHE A 44 -10.16 -1.94 -3.01
CA PHE A 44 -10.67 -0.65 -3.48
C PHE A 44 -11.77 -0.90 -4.50
N ALA A 45 -12.92 -0.24 -4.33
CA ALA A 45 -14.07 -0.38 -5.22
C ALA A 45 -14.21 0.85 -6.11
N PHE A 46 -14.65 0.63 -7.36
CA PHE A 46 -14.83 1.68 -8.36
C PHE A 46 -16.16 1.48 -9.09
N ASP A 47 -16.63 2.54 -9.77
CA ASP A 47 -17.92 2.50 -10.46
C ASP A 47 -17.85 1.69 -11.77
N ASP A 48 -16.69 1.68 -12.43
CA ASP A 48 -16.54 1.04 -13.74
C ASP A 48 -15.11 0.54 -13.97
N TYR A 49 -14.95 -0.18 -15.06
CA TYR A 49 -13.66 -0.77 -15.42
C TYR A 49 -12.61 0.27 -15.77
N TYR A 50 -13.03 1.37 -16.39
CA TYR A 50 -12.10 2.45 -16.74
C TYR A 50 -11.43 3.04 -15.49
N ARG A 51 -12.26 3.35 -14.46
CA ARG A 51 -11.74 3.90 -13.21
C ARG A 51 -10.89 2.88 -12.46
N THR A 52 -11.27 1.61 -12.51
CA THR A 52 -10.48 0.51 -11.94
C THR A 52 -9.09 0.48 -12.57
N MET A 53 -9.00 0.52 -13.89
CA MET A 53 -7.72 0.45 -14.59
C MET A 53 -6.91 1.73 -14.43
N ALA A 54 -7.55 2.89 -14.34
CA ALA A 54 -6.86 4.14 -14.04
C ALA A 54 -6.15 4.07 -12.68
N PHE A 55 -6.83 3.49 -11.68
CA PHE A 55 -6.23 3.27 -10.36
C PHE A 55 -5.04 2.31 -10.45
N VAL A 56 -5.20 1.20 -11.16
CA VAL A 56 -4.12 0.21 -11.36
C VAL A 56 -2.89 0.87 -11.97
N ASN A 57 -3.07 1.71 -12.99
CA ASN A 57 -1.97 2.41 -13.63
C ASN A 57 -1.29 3.40 -12.68
N ALA A 58 -2.06 4.10 -11.85
CA ALA A 58 -1.52 5.01 -10.85
C ALA A 58 -0.71 4.27 -9.79
N VAL A 59 -1.20 3.11 -9.33
CA VAL A 59 -0.47 2.25 -8.38
C VAL A 59 0.84 1.77 -9.01
N ALA A 60 0.81 1.38 -10.28
CA ALA A 60 2.01 0.94 -10.99
C ALA A 60 3.06 2.04 -11.05
N PHE A 61 2.66 3.29 -11.24
CA PHE A 61 3.57 4.43 -11.22
C PHE A 61 4.23 4.60 -9.86
N VAL A 62 3.46 4.53 -8.79
CA VAL A 62 3.99 4.60 -7.42
C VAL A 62 4.98 3.47 -7.16
N ALA A 63 4.61 2.24 -7.51
CA ALA A 63 5.45 1.06 -7.32
C ALA A 63 6.78 1.20 -8.05
N HIS A 64 6.74 1.70 -9.27
CA HIS A 64 7.96 1.92 -10.06
C HIS A 64 8.86 2.98 -9.42
N ARG A 65 8.27 4.09 -9.00
CA ARG A 65 9.02 5.19 -8.37
C ARG A 65 9.69 4.75 -7.06
N GLN A 66 9.01 3.90 -6.30
CA GLN A 66 9.49 3.47 -4.98
C GLN A 66 10.32 2.18 -5.05
N ASP A 67 10.38 1.56 -6.22
CA ASP A 67 11.01 0.24 -6.39
C ASP A 67 10.50 -0.76 -5.33
N HIS A 68 9.18 -0.73 -5.10
CA HIS A 68 8.51 -1.61 -4.14
C HIS A 68 7.12 -1.94 -4.70
N HIS A 69 6.91 -3.20 -5.07
CA HIS A 69 5.79 -3.60 -5.90
C HIS A 69 4.75 -4.40 -5.11
N PRO A 70 3.45 -4.07 -5.27
CA PRO A 70 2.38 -4.86 -4.68
C PRO A 70 2.01 -6.04 -5.56
N ASP A 71 1.29 -6.99 -4.97
CA ASP A 71 0.48 -7.93 -5.73
C ASP A 71 -0.90 -7.32 -5.91
N LEU A 72 -1.42 -7.38 -7.13
CA LEU A 72 -2.73 -6.83 -7.45
C LEU A 72 -3.64 -7.91 -8.01
N SER A 73 -4.89 -7.95 -7.50
CA SER A 73 -5.98 -8.71 -8.12
C SER A 73 -6.94 -7.71 -8.73
N VAL A 74 -7.09 -7.72 -10.04
CA VAL A 74 -7.87 -6.73 -10.77
C VAL A 74 -9.17 -7.35 -11.26
N HIS A 75 -10.28 -6.73 -10.87
CA HIS A 75 -11.62 -7.14 -11.26
C HIS A 75 -12.29 -5.99 -12.01
N TYR A 76 -13.50 -6.19 -12.51
CA TYR A 76 -14.21 -5.16 -13.25
C TYR A 76 -14.29 -3.84 -12.47
N ASN A 77 -14.66 -3.91 -11.21
CA ASN A 77 -14.90 -2.73 -10.37
C ASN A 77 -14.22 -2.81 -9.00
N ARG A 78 -13.15 -3.59 -8.88
CA ARG A 78 -12.43 -3.77 -7.62
C ARG A 78 -10.97 -4.09 -7.89
N VAL A 79 -10.10 -3.54 -7.04
CA VAL A 79 -8.68 -3.91 -7.02
C VAL A 79 -8.31 -4.31 -5.61
N ASP A 80 -7.78 -5.51 -5.44
CA ASP A 80 -7.21 -5.96 -4.17
C ASP A 80 -5.72 -5.68 -4.21
N VAL A 81 -5.22 -4.90 -3.27
CA VAL A 81 -3.82 -4.49 -3.19
C VAL A 81 -3.16 -5.13 -1.98
N VAL A 82 -2.03 -5.78 -2.21
CA VAL A 82 -1.27 -6.48 -1.16
C VAL A 82 0.19 -6.04 -1.22
N PHE A 83 0.69 -5.48 -0.12
CA PHE A 83 2.10 -5.12 0.03
C PHE A 83 2.79 -6.01 1.05
N SER A 84 3.97 -6.49 0.70
CA SER A 84 4.82 -7.29 1.59
C SER A 84 6.27 -7.09 1.17
N THR A 85 7.19 -7.28 2.10
CA THR A 85 8.63 -7.20 1.82
C THR A 85 9.23 -8.59 1.94
N HIS A 86 9.38 -9.29 0.80
CA HIS A 86 9.82 -10.67 0.77
C HIS A 86 11.18 -10.87 1.44
N ASP A 87 12.14 -9.99 1.16
CA ASP A 87 13.50 -10.10 1.70
C ASP A 87 13.53 -9.99 3.22
N ALA A 88 12.59 -9.27 3.80
CA ALA A 88 12.48 -9.13 5.26
C ALA A 88 11.59 -10.20 5.88
N GLY A 89 10.80 -10.90 5.08
CA GLY A 89 9.88 -11.93 5.54
C GLY A 89 8.58 -11.39 6.15
N GLY A 90 8.18 -10.19 5.80
CA GLY A 90 6.94 -9.61 6.33
C GLY A 90 6.82 -8.13 6.03
N VAL A 91 6.13 -7.40 6.91
CA VAL A 91 5.83 -5.98 6.73
C VAL A 91 6.99 -5.11 7.23
N THR A 92 7.41 -4.17 6.39
CA THR A 92 8.41 -3.15 6.73
C THR A 92 7.78 -1.76 6.60
N LEU A 93 8.54 -0.73 6.93
CA LEU A 93 8.11 0.64 6.73
C LEU A 93 7.80 0.93 5.25
N ASN A 94 8.51 0.29 4.32
CA ASN A 94 8.26 0.44 2.89
C ASN A 94 6.83 0.07 2.52
N ASP A 95 6.29 -0.99 3.10
CA ASP A 95 4.91 -1.42 2.86
C ASP A 95 3.92 -0.35 3.35
N CYS A 96 4.18 0.22 4.51
CA CYS A 96 3.33 1.28 5.07
C CYS A 96 3.41 2.55 4.24
N ILE A 97 4.59 2.92 3.77
CA ILE A 97 4.79 4.10 2.91
C ILE A 97 4.01 3.93 1.60
N CYS A 98 4.16 2.79 0.94
CA CYS A 98 3.45 2.52 -0.31
C CYS A 98 1.94 2.45 -0.10
N ALA A 99 1.48 1.81 0.98
CA ALA A 99 0.06 1.78 1.32
C ALA A 99 -0.49 3.21 1.49
N ALA A 100 0.24 4.08 2.17
CA ALA A 100 -0.16 5.48 2.35
C ALA A 100 -0.23 6.25 1.04
N LYS A 101 0.74 6.03 0.14
CA LYS A 101 0.75 6.66 -1.18
C LYS A 101 -0.44 6.19 -2.03
N VAL A 102 -0.73 4.90 -1.99
CA VAL A 102 -1.88 4.33 -2.71
C VAL A 102 -3.19 4.85 -2.12
N GLU A 103 -3.28 4.93 -0.80
CA GLU A 103 -4.46 5.50 -0.14
C GLU A 103 -4.71 6.94 -0.56
N SER A 104 -3.65 7.73 -0.72
CA SER A 104 -3.74 9.11 -1.19
C SER A 104 -4.28 9.23 -2.60
N LEU A 105 -3.97 8.26 -3.47
CA LEU A 105 -4.54 8.20 -4.83
C LEU A 105 -6.04 7.96 -4.78
N ALA A 106 -6.47 6.98 -3.96
CA ALA A 106 -7.87 6.60 -3.86
C ALA A 106 -8.73 7.69 -3.24
N GLY A 107 -8.15 8.53 -2.37
CA GLY A 107 -8.84 9.65 -1.75
C GLY A 107 -8.99 10.87 -2.67
N SER A 108 -8.41 10.85 -3.86
CA SER A 108 -8.51 11.95 -4.82
C SER A 108 -9.83 11.85 -5.58
N PRO A 109 -10.59 12.95 -5.69
CA PRO A 109 -11.83 12.95 -6.46
C PRO A 109 -11.60 12.73 -7.95
#